data_47e19c4fcbd4075e98007e8689e132f0
#
_entry.id   47e19c4fcbd4075e98007e8689e132f0
#
_cell.length_a   1.000
_cell.length_b   1.000
_cell.length_c   1.000
_cell.angle_alpha   90.00
_cell.angle_beta   90.00
_cell.angle_gamma   90.00
#
_symmetry.space_group_name_H-M   'P 1'
#
loop_
_entity.id
_entity.type
_entity.pdbx_description
1 polymer ?
#
loop_
_entity_poly.entity_id
_entity_poly.type
_entity_poly.pdbx_seq_one_letter_code
_entity_poly.pdbx_strand_id
1 'polypeptide(L)'
;MDEPTFTDLEPRSAGSSNDGYVWKYLYTITPSDVIKFETTDFMPVPADWATATSNAAVRDNAVDGSVKIVTITDRGVGVGTANRTYSRVPIKGDGTGAECTIVVNNDQQVESVTVSNQGSGYTFGTLDLSAKGVTGTTAPIFDVIIPPQGGHGSDIYRELGAYNVLLYS
;
A
#
# COMPACT_ATOMS: atom_id res chain seq x y z
N MET A 1 2.08 14.76 11.67
CA MET A 1 1.56 13.48 11.10
C MET A 1 0.14 13.33 11.61
N ASP A 2 -0.81 13.13 10.71
CA ASP A 2 -2.20 12.92 11.08
C ASP A 2 -2.44 11.44 11.41
N GLU A 3 -3.13 11.18 12.52
CA GLU A 3 -3.44 9.81 12.93
C GLU A 3 -4.61 9.25 12.09
N PRO A 4 -4.51 7.99 11.61
CA PRO A 4 -5.61 7.35 10.94
C PRO A 4 -6.72 6.97 11.92
N THR A 5 -7.97 7.31 11.58
CA THR A 5 -9.17 6.94 12.37
C THR A 5 -10.06 5.93 11.66
N PHE A 6 -9.64 5.46 10.50
CA PHE A 6 -10.39 4.53 9.65
C PHE A 6 -9.92 3.08 9.84
N THR A 7 -10.82 2.14 9.56
CA THR A 7 -10.58 0.69 9.66
C THR A 7 -10.91 -0.03 8.35
N ASP A 8 -11.03 0.71 7.24
CA ASP A 8 -11.22 0.10 5.93
C ASP A 8 -9.95 -0.57 5.40
N LEU A 9 -10.10 -1.48 4.44
CA LEU A 9 -9.02 -2.34 3.97
C LEU A 9 -8.13 -1.70 2.90
N GLU A 10 -8.55 -0.56 2.35
CA GLU A 10 -7.78 0.11 1.31
C GLU A 10 -6.82 1.15 1.92
N PRO A 11 -5.58 1.21 1.43
CA PRO A 11 -4.62 2.21 1.88
C PRO A 11 -5.09 3.62 1.53
N ARG A 12 -4.97 4.57 2.46
CA ARG A 12 -5.27 5.98 2.23
C ARG A 12 -4.51 6.91 3.17
N SER A 13 -4.43 8.17 2.80
CA SER A 13 -3.88 9.22 3.67
C SER A 13 -4.83 9.53 4.81
N ALA A 14 -4.31 9.95 5.96
CA ALA A 14 -5.08 10.41 7.11
C ALA A 14 -5.06 11.94 7.19
N GLY A 15 -6.15 12.51 7.71
CA GLY A 15 -6.28 13.94 7.98
C GLY A 15 -6.11 14.85 6.77
N SER A 16 -5.56 16.04 6.99
CA SER A 16 -5.42 17.10 5.97
C SER A 16 -4.02 17.69 5.85
N SER A 17 -3.03 17.13 6.57
CA SER A 17 -1.65 17.67 6.59
C SER A 17 -0.88 17.40 5.30
N ASN A 18 -1.36 16.50 4.45
CA ASN A 18 -0.65 16.06 3.23
C ASN A 18 0.82 15.67 3.49
N ASP A 19 1.06 15.02 4.61
CA ASP A 19 2.39 14.63 5.08
C ASP A 19 3.05 13.49 4.29
N GLY A 20 2.34 12.96 3.28
CA GLY A 20 2.82 11.91 2.38
C GLY A 20 2.69 10.49 2.93
N TYR A 21 2.20 10.32 4.16
CA TYR A 21 1.97 9.00 4.72
C TYR A 21 0.69 8.37 4.16
N VAL A 22 0.79 7.07 3.88
CA VAL A 22 -0.33 6.23 3.47
C VAL A 22 -0.49 5.11 4.48
N TRP A 23 -1.67 5.01 5.05
CA TRP A 23 -1.98 4.10 6.13
C TRP A 23 -2.89 2.97 5.67
N LYS A 24 -2.67 1.79 6.20
CA LYS A 24 -3.55 0.65 6.02
C LYS A 24 -3.86 0.04 7.37
N TYR A 25 -5.14 -0.22 7.63
CA TYR A 25 -5.59 -0.89 8.84
C TYR A 25 -5.15 -2.35 8.85
N LEU A 26 -4.63 -2.83 9.96
CA LEU A 26 -4.30 -4.22 10.20
C LEU A 26 -5.19 -4.84 11.28
N TYR A 27 -5.19 -4.29 12.49
CA TYR A 27 -6.01 -4.77 13.61
C TYR A 27 -6.18 -3.69 14.67
N THR A 28 -7.07 -3.96 15.62
CA THR A 28 -7.27 -3.13 16.80
C THR A 28 -6.78 -3.88 18.04
N ILE A 29 -5.91 -3.25 18.83
CA ILE A 29 -5.50 -3.77 20.12
C ILE A 29 -6.66 -3.62 21.09
N THR A 30 -7.05 -4.69 21.76
CA THR A 30 -8.16 -4.61 22.72
C THR A 30 -7.74 -3.80 23.96
N PRO A 31 -8.65 -3.10 24.65
CA PRO A 31 -8.30 -2.38 25.88
C PRO A 31 -7.68 -3.30 26.96
N SER A 32 -8.07 -4.57 27.00
CA SER A 32 -7.47 -5.56 27.90
C SER A 32 -6.01 -5.85 27.57
N ASP A 33 -5.68 -5.95 26.27
CA ASP A 33 -4.33 -6.24 25.83
C ASP A 33 -3.42 -5.02 25.98
N VAL A 34 -3.95 -3.82 25.77
CA VAL A 34 -3.24 -2.57 26.09
C VAL A 34 -2.79 -2.57 27.58
N ILE A 35 -3.73 -2.82 28.50
CA ILE A 35 -3.44 -2.77 29.94
C ILE A 35 -2.43 -3.86 30.37
N LYS A 36 -2.51 -5.05 29.75
CA LYS A 36 -1.73 -6.21 30.17
C LYS A 36 -0.35 -6.30 29.50
N PHE A 37 -0.24 -5.89 28.26
CA PHE A 37 0.89 -6.25 27.42
C PHE A 37 1.56 -5.07 26.71
N GLU A 38 0.89 -3.92 26.56
CA GLU A 38 1.51 -2.77 25.90
C GLU A 38 2.51 -2.09 26.83
N THR A 39 3.70 -1.84 26.31
CA THR A 39 4.77 -1.11 26.99
C THR A 39 5.45 -0.17 25.99
N THR A 40 6.45 0.59 26.45
CA THR A 40 7.28 1.43 25.56
C THR A 40 8.05 0.62 24.51
N ASP A 41 8.30 -0.66 24.78
CA ASP A 41 9.16 -1.52 23.96
C ASP A 41 8.36 -2.60 23.18
N PHE A 42 7.13 -2.88 23.60
CA PHE A 42 6.32 -3.97 23.04
C PHE A 42 4.89 -3.54 22.75
N MET A 43 4.42 -3.91 21.58
CA MET A 43 3.04 -3.80 21.15
C MET A 43 2.45 -5.21 21.03
N PRO A 44 1.31 -5.52 21.66
CA PRO A 44 0.70 -6.84 21.58
C PRO A 44 0.11 -7.11 20.20
N VAL A 45 0.32 -8.32 19.69
CA VAL A 45 -0.26 -8.85 18.47
C VAL A 45 -1.20 -9.99 18.84
N PRO A 46 -2.42 -10.11 18.23
CA PRO A 46 -3.36 -11.17 18.53
C PRO A 46 -2.74 -12.57 18.39
N ALA A 47 -2.86 -13.40 19.42
CA ALA A 47 -2.29 -14.76 19.42
C ALA A 47 -3.05 -15.74 18.51
N ASP A 48 -4.28 -15.40 18.15
CA ASP A 48 -5.21 -16.25 17.39
C ASP A 48 -5.47 -15.72 15.96
N TRP A 49 -4.52 -14.97 15.39
CA TRP A 49 -4.69 -14.31 14.09
C TRP A 49 -5.27 -15.21 13.00
N ALA A 50 -4.78 -16.45 12.93
CA ALA A 50 -5.19 -17.41 11.90
C ALA A 50 -6.67 -17.86 12.01
N THR A 51 -7.26 -17.75 13.18
CA THR A 51 -8.60 -18.31 13.48
C THR A 51 -9.62 -17.28 13.95
N ALA A 52 -9.18 -16.11 14.44
CA ALA A 52 -10.07 -15.08 14.95
C ALA A 52 -10.98 -14.52 13.87
N THR A 53 -12.29 -14.51 14.16
CA THR A 53 -13.29 -13.93 13.25
C THR A 53 -13.27 -12.41 13.22
N SER A 54 -12.82 -11.76 14.28
CA SER A 54 -12.65 -10.31 14.37
C SER A 54 -11.66 -9.75 13.35
N ASN A 55 -10.65 -10.55 12.97
CA ASN A 55 -9.58 -10.19 12.06
C ASN A 55 -9.77 -10.79 10.66
N ALA A 56 -10.84 -11.56 10.44
CA ALA A 56 -11.07 -12.28 9.20
C ALA A 56 -11.10 -11.37 7.98
N ALA A 57 -11.69 -10.18 8.10
CA ALA A 57 -11.79 -9.23 6.98
C ALA A 57 -10.41 -8.80 6.46
N VAL A 58 -9.44 -8.57 7.33
CA VAL A 58 -8.07 -8.18 6.93
C VAL A 58 -7.32 -9.38 6.38
N ARG A 59 -7.32 -10.50 7.11
CA ARG A 59 -6.63 -11.73 6.74
C ARG A 59 -7.13 -12.32 5.41
N ASP A 60 -8.44 -12.44 5.26
CA ASP A 60 -9.06 -13.13 4.13
C ASP A 60 -9.09 -12.27 2.85
N ASN A 61 -8.87 -10.95 2.97
CA ASN A 61 -8.66 -10.04 1.85
C ASN A 61 -7.18 -9.83 1.50
N ALA A 62 -6.28 -10.52 2.14
CA ALA A 62 -4.87 -10.51 1.77
C ALA A 62 -4.69 -11.25 0.42
N VAL A 63 -3.99 -10.62 -0.50
CA VAL A 63 -3.68 -11.19 -1.82
C VAL A 63 -2.18 -11.10 -2.04
N ASP A 64 -1.55 -12.24 -2.26
CA ASP A 64 -0.11 -12.31 -2.50
C ASP A 64 0.30 -11.47 -3.70
N GLY A 65 1.33 -10.63 -3.52
CA GLY A 65 1.83 -9.75 -4.56
C GLY A 65 0.81 -8.77 -5.14
N SER A 66 -0.23 -8.39 -4.39
CA SER A 66 -1.18 -7.36 -4.84
C SER A 66 -0.59 -5.96 -4.65
N VAL A 67 -0.43 -5.21 -5.74
CA VAL A 67 0.05 -3.83 -5.68
C VAL A 67 -1.08 -2.90 -5.28
N LYS A 68 -0.95 -2.23 -4.13
CA LYS A 68 -1.95 -1.27 -3.65
C LYS A 68 -1.46 0.17 -3.67
N ILE A 69 -0.15 0.37 -3.64
CA ILE A 69 0.49 1.69 -3.56
C ILE A 69 1.58 1.80 -4.61
N VAL A 70 1.54 2.91 -5.34
CA VAL A 70 2.63 3.37 -6.19
C VAL A 70 2.92 4.82 -5.81
N THR A 71 4.17 5.14 -5.54
CA THR A 71 4.60 6.50 -5.19
C THR A 71 5.35 7.15 -6.35
N ILE A 72 5.31 8.48 -6.41
CA ILE A 72 6.02 9.27 -7.41
C ILE A 72 7.34 9.74 -6.78
N THR A 73 8.45 9.24 -7.28
CA THR A 73 9.79 9.66 -6.84
C THR A 73 10.27 10.85 -7.67
N ASP A 74 9.96 10.85 -8.98
CA ASP A 74 10.20 11.99 -9.88
C ASP A 74 8.97 12.18 -10.77
N ARG A 75 8.53 13.43 -10.89
CA ARG A 75 7.34 13.79 -11.70
C ARG A 75 7.60 13.83 -13.21
N GLY A 76 8.87 13.79 -13.61
CA GLY A 76 9.29 13.95 -14.99
C GLY A 76 9.10 15.38 -15.53
N VAL A 77 9.50 15.57 -16.78
CA VAL A 77 9.35 16.85 -17.52
C VAL A 77 8.89 16.56 -18.93
N GLY A 78 7.91 17.33 -19.43
CA GLY A 78 7.37 17.14 -20.78
C GLY A 78 6.65 15.79 -20.96
N VAL A 79 6.06 15.28 -19.88
CA VAL A 79 5.39 13.97 -19.88
C VAL A 79 4.07 14.05 -20.60
N GLY A 80 3.96 13.36 -21.71
CA GLY A 80 2.72 13.18 -22.46
C GLY A 80 2.02 14.50 -22.83
N THR A 81 0.72 14.56 -22.62
CA THR A 81 -0.12 15.72 -22.94
C THR A 81 -0.57 16.41 -21.65
N ALA A 82 -0.46 17.75 -21.61
CA ALA A 82 -0.90 18.56 -20.47
C ALA A 82 -2.40 18.31 -20.12
N ASN A 83 -2.72 18.35 -18.84
CA ASN A 83 -4.06 18.15 -18.26
C ASN A 83 -4.74 16.86 -18.74
N ARG A 84 -3.99 15.76 -18.86
CA ARG A 84 -4.51 14.50 -19.36
C ARG A 84 -4.43 13.38 -18.33
N THR A 85 -5.48 12.56 -18.29
CA THR A 85 -5.53 11.32 -17.53
C THR A 85 -5.25 10.12 -18.44
N TYR A 86 -4.34 9.27 -18.04
CA TYR A 86 -4.00 8.01 -18.68
C TYR A 86 -4.47 6.87 -17.79
N SER A 87 -5.49 6.14 -18.23
CA SER A 87 -6.05 5.00 -17.53
C SER A 87 -5.46 3.69 -18.01
N ARG A 88 -5.51 2.65 -17.14
CA ARG A 88 -5.03 1.30 -17.43
C ARG A 88 -3.55 1.28 -17.85
N VAL A 89 -2.72 2.06 -17.21
CA VAL A 89 -1.27 1.99 -17.38
C VAL A 89 -0.78 0.74 -16.67
N PRO A 90 -0.18 -0.23 -17.38
CA PRO A 90 0.17 -1.51 -16.76
C PRO A 90 1.39 -1.37 -15.86
N ILE A 91 1.38 -2.13 -14.77
CA ILE A 91 2.56 -2.42 -13.99
C ILE A 91 3.21 -3.67 -14.60
N LYS A 92 4.45 -3.55 -15.04
CA LYS A 92 5.27 -4.65 -15.54
C LYS A 92 6.09 -5.26 -14.41
N GLY A 93 6.16 -6.57 -14.38
CA GLY A 93 6.88 -7.35 -13.38
C GLY A 93 6.65 -8.84 -13.61
N ASP A 94 6.81 -9.62 -12.58
CA ASP A 94 6.57 -11.06 -12.57
C ASP A 94 5.11 -11.45 -12.25
N GLY A 95 4.32 -10.50 -11.71
CA GLY A 95 2.89 -10.67 -11.47
C GLY A 95 2.01 -10.35 -12.67
N THR A 96 0.70 -10.34 -12.47
CA THR A 96 -0.29 -10.12 -13.52
C THR A 96 -1.41 -9.17 -13.09
N GLY A 97 -1.91 -8.37 -14.06
CA GLY A 97 -3.17 -7.65 -13.96
C GLY A 97 -3.13 -6.32 -13.20
N ALA A 98 -1.98 -5.90 -12.63
CA ALA A 98 -1.92 -4.59 -11.97
C ALA A 98 -1.91 -3.45 -12.98
N GLU A 99 -2.75 -2.45 -12.73
CA GLU A 99 -2.91 -1.25 -13.58
C GLU A 99 -3.03 0.01 -12.72
N CYS A 100 -2.53 1.13 -13.25
CA CYS A 100 -2.64 2.45 -12.64
C CYS A 100 -3.41 3.43 -13.53
N THR A 101 -3.96 4.45 -12.90
CA THR A 101 -4.40 5.68 -13.54
C THR A 101 -3.42 6.79 -13.16
N ILE A 102 -2.93 7.54 -14.17
CA ILE A 102 -1.97 8.61 -14.02
C ILE A 102 -2.59 9.92 -14.51
N VAL A 103 -2.46 10.97 -13.72
CA VAL A 103 -2.86 12.32 -14.08
C VAL A 103 -1.62 13.14 -14.35
N VAL A 104 -1.60 13.81 -15.50
CA VAL A 104 -0.57 14.77 -15.90
C VAL A 104 -1.15 16.18 -15.80
N ASN A 105 -0.42 17.07 -15.12
CA ASN A 105 -0.83 18.46 -14.91
C ASN A 105 -0.60 19.36 -16.14
N ASN A 106 -0.89 20.66 -15.98
CA ASN A 106 -0.70 21.65 -17.03
C ASN A 106 0.77 21.82 -17.46
N ASP A 107 1.71 21.57 -16.55
CA ASP A 107 3.15 21.71 -16.78
C ASP A 107 3.78 20.44 -17.38
N GLN A 108 2.94 19.51 -17.83
CA GLN A 108 3.35 18.20 -18.35
C GLN A 108 4.25 17.43 -17.35
N GLN A 109 3.87 17.44 -16.09
CA GLN A 109 4.46 16.62 -15.03
C GLN A 109 3.42 15.66 -14.47
N VAL A 110 3.82 14.51 -13.95
CA VAL A 110 2.91 13.61 -13.26
C VAL A 110 2.40 14.29 -11.98
N GLU A 111 1.11 14.52 -11.91
CA GLU A 111 0.43 15.09 -10.75
C GLU A 111 0.12 14.01 -9.71
N SER A 112 -0.50 12.93 -10.16
CA SER A 112 -0.89 11.82 -9.29
C SER A 112 -0.82 10.48 -10.00
N VAL A 113 -0.66 9.43 -9.21
CA VAL A 113 -0.77 8.03 -9.60
C VAL A 113 -1.71 7.31 -8.64
N THR A 114 -2.63 6.52 -9.17
CA THR A 114 -3.58 5.74 -8.38
C THR A 114 -3.67 4.34 -8.95
N VAL A 115 -3.57 3.32 -8.11
CA VAL A 115 -3.77 1.93 -8.52
C VAL A 115 -5.25 1.71 -8.82
N SER A 116 -5.56 1.35 -10.05
CA SER A 116 -6.93 1.06 -10.51
C SER A 116 -7.26 -0.43 -10.52
N ASN A 117 -6.25 -1.27 -10.61
CA ASN A 117 -6.34 -2.73 -10.42
C ASN A 117 -5.08 -3.20 -9.71
N GLN A 118 -5.24 -3.97 -8.64
CA GLN A 118 -4.15 -4.38 -7.77
C GLN A 118 -3.30 -5.51 -8.35
N GLY A 119 -3.89 -6.33 -9.24
CA GLY A 119 -3.25 -7.54 -9.73
C GLY A 119 -2.91 -8.55 -8.64
N SER A 120 -2.01 -9.47 -8.94
CA SER A 120 -1.51 -10.48 -7.99
C SER A 120 -0.18 -11.08 -8.44
N GLY A 121 0.52 -11.71 -7.50
CA GLY A 121 1.74 -12.47 -7.76
C GLY A 121 2.98 -11.63 -8.04
N TYR A 122 2.96 -10.32 -7.74
CA TYR A 122 4.14 -9.48 -7.92
C TYR A 122 5.13 -9.65 -6.77
N THR A 123 6.40 -9.88 -7.10
CA THR A 123 7.54 -9.74 -6.19
C THR A 123 8.39 -8.51 -6.53
N PHE A 124 8.23 -7.98 -7.75
CA PHE A 124 8.74 -6.69 -8.17
C PHE A 124 7.80 -6.10 -9.24
N GLY A 125 7.85 -4.77 -9.40
CA GLY A 125 7.06 -4.12 -10.43
C GLY A 125 7.64 -2.77 -10.84
N THR A 126 7.37 -2.38 -12.08
CA THR A 126 7.68 -1.06 -12.63
C THR A 126 6.48 -0.53 -13.40
N LEU A 127 6.20 0.76 -13.25
CA LEU A 127 5.11 1.40 -13.98
C LEU A 127 5.63 1.87 -15.35
N ASP A 128 5.03 1.36 -16.41
CA ASP A 128 5.48 1.60 -17.78
C ASP A 128 4.51 2.50 -18.57
N LEU A 129 4.84 3.78 -18.64
CA LEU A 129 4.10 4.77 -19.43
C LEU A 129 4.21 4.56 -20.94
N SER A 130 5.28 3.93 -21.40
CA SER A 130 5.49 3.69 -22.82
C SER A 130 4.42 2.79 -23.45
N ALA A 131 3.82 1.91 -22.64
CA ALA A 131 2.70 1.07 -23.05
C ALA A 131 1.45 1.88 -23.48
N LYS A 132 1.37 3.15 -23.10
CA LYS A 132 0.33 4.10 -23.53
C LYS A 132 0.85 5.14 -24.53
N GLY A 133 2.04 4.95 -25.08
CA GLY A 133 2.68 5.91 -25.96
C GLY A 133 3.03 7.24 -25.29
N VAL A 134 3.16 7.23 -23.96
CA VAL A 134 3.51 8.42 -23.19
C VAL A 134 5.02 8.47 -23.00
N THR A 135 5.61 9.55 -23.51
CA THR A 135 7.05 9.84 -23.38
C THR A 135 7.23 11.19 -22.71
N GLY A 136 8.39 11.46 -22.22
CA GLY A 136 8.78 12.76 -21.64
C GLY A 136 10.19 13.17 -22.05
N THR A 137 10.50 14.44 -21.90
CA THR A 137 11.89 14.95 -22.02
C THR A 137 12.74 14.35 -20.91
N THR A 138 12.19 14.31 -19.70
CA THR A 138 12.70 13.51 -18.58
C THR A 138 11.61 12.54 -18.18
N ALA A 139 11.92 11.25 -18.13
CA ALA A 139 10.96 10.23 -17.72
C ALA A 139 10.62 10.37 -16.23
N PRO A 140 9.34 10.22 -15.84
CA PRO A 140 8.97 10.14 -14.43
C PRO A 140 9.48 8.85 -13.82
N ILE A 141 9.76 8.88 -12.51
CA ILE A 141 10.20 7.73 -11.74
C ILE A 141 9.13 7.39 -10.69
N PHE A 142 8.76 6.12 -10.65
CA PHE A 142 7.79 5.58 -9.71
C PHE A 142 8.43 4.48 -8.88
N ASP A 143 7.97 4.36 -7.65
CA ASP A 143 8.27 3.24 -6.78
C ASP A 143 7.00 2.43 -6.55
N VAL A 144 7.04 1.15 -6.91
CA VAL A 144 5.92 0.22 -6.78
C VAL A 144 6.09 -0.56 -5.49
N ILE A 145 5.22 -0.30 -4.52
CA ILE A 145 5.29 -0.93 -3.21
C ILE A 145 4.71 -2.34 -3.28
N ILE A 146 5.58 -3.33 -3.11
CA ILE A 146 5.20 -4.74 -3.07
C ILE A 146 4.84 -5.11 -1.62
N PRO A 147 3.70 -5.75 -1.37
CA PRO A 147 3.31 -6.18 -0.04
C PRO A 147 4.19 -7.33 0.49
N PRO A 148 4.15 -7.62 1.80
CA PRO A 148 4.73 -8.84 2.34
C PRO A 148 4.20 -10.09 1.65
N GLN A 149 4.98 -11.18 1.68
CA GLN A 149 4.57 -12.46 1.11
C GLN A 149 3.23 -12.94 1.71
N GLY A 150 2.30 -13.32 0.85
CA GLY A 150 0.92 -13.63 1.19
C GLY A 150 -0.02 -12.42 1.17
N GLY A 151 0.51 -11.20 1.04
CA GLY A 151 -0.26 -9.95 1.11
C GLY A 151 -0.36 -9.37 2.51
N HIS A 152 -0.65 -8.07 2.61
CA HIS A 152 -0.83 -7.39 3.90
C HIS A 152 -1.94 -8.02 4.73
N GLY A 153 -1.60 -8.40 5.97
CA GLY A 153 -2.50 -9.03 6.92
C GLY A 153 -2.64 -10.53 6.77
N SER A 154 -1.98 -11.18 5.82
CA SER A 154 -1.98 -12.65 5.70
C SER A 154 -1.33 -13.32 6.90
N ASP A 155 -0.13 -12.88 7.26
CA ASP A 155 0.62 -13.34 8.44
C ASP A 155 1.15 -12.14 9.20
N ILE A 156 0.39 -11.68 10.19
CA ILE A 156 0.71 -10.51 10.98
C ILE A 156 1.98 -10.69 11.83
N TYR A 157 2.28 -11.93 12.23
CA TYR A 157 3.48 -12.21 13.03
C TYR A 157 4.74 -11.94 12.22
N ARG A 158 4.75 -12.41 10.98
CA ARG A 158 5.84 -12.16 10.05
C ARG A 158 5.93 -10.70 9.64
N GLU A 159 4.79 -10.08 9.35
CA GLU A 159 4.71 -8.69 8.89
C GLU A 159 5.21 -7.70 9.93
N LEU A 160 4.89 -7.92 11.22
CA LEU A 160 5.30 -7.06 12.34
C LEU A 160 6.55 -7.56 13.09
N GLY A 161 7.14 -8.69 12.68
CA GLY A 161 8.31 -9.25 13.35
C GLY A 161 8.02 -9.72 14.78
N ALA A 162 6.85 -10.34 15.01
CA ALA A 162 6.42 -10.80 16.33
C ALA A 162 7.10 -12.14 16.69
N TYR A 163 8.24 -12.07 17.34
CA TYR A 163 9.03 -13.24 17.72
C TYR A 163 8.97 -13.56 19.23
N ASN A 164 8.32 -12.70 20.02
CA ASN A 164 8.21 -12.84 21.48
C ASN A 164 6.80 -13.25 21.87
N VAL A 165 6.70 -14.06 22.92
CA VAL A 165 5.43 -14.41 23.57
C VAL A 165 5.33 -13.64 24.88
N LEU A 166 4.27 -12.86 25.04
CA LEU A 166 3.96 -12.12 26.25
C LEU A 166 3.05 -12.98 27.15
N LEU A 167 3.42 -13.14 28.41
CA LEU A 167 2.62 -13.87 29.39
C LEU A 167 2.20 -12.89 30.50
N TYR A 168 0.93 -12.96 30.85
CA TYR A 168 0.35 -12.22 31.97
C TYR A 168 -0.01 -13.20 33.08
N SER A 169 0.48 -12.94 34.30
CA SER A 169 0.24 -13.76 35.53
C SER A 169 -0.78 -13.07 36.44
#